data_fc245f5c9a83ba963393c7c07fc4c2f0
#
_entry.id   fc245f5c9a83ba963393c7c07fc4c2f0
#
_cell.length_a   1.000
_cell.length_b   1.000
_cell.length_c   1.000
_cell.angle_alpha   90.00
_cell.angle_beta   90.00
_cell.angle_gamma   90.00
#
_symmetry.space_group_name_H-M   'P 1'
#
loop_
_entity.id
_entity.type
_entity.pdbx_description
1 polymer ?
#
loop_
_entity_poly.entity_id
_entity_poly.type
_entity_poly.pdbx_seq_one_letter_code
_entity_poly.pdbx_strand_id
1 'polypeptide(L)'
;MGSLTFSSLKLRHKLPAVIIGLAAFAVLITSVLGFFGARSALDHAIEKELLVISSDRAHAVQDYLEAIDDEIKFLATNDMIIEAVTSFTDGWTALGSGQKSQLQNLYIKANPNTAGSKQRLTQAPDGSLYSDHHGHYHPWFRELQETRKYYDVFLFDTRGNLIYSVSKKADYATNLARGEWAESGLGRMYRAAAAGDKGESTFEDFAPYGPSADAPASFIAVPVF
;
A
#
# COMPACT_ATOMS: atom_id res chain seq x y z
N MET A 1 -36.39 -65.08 25.39
CA MET A 1 -36.65 -63.66 25.25
C MET A 1 -37.74 -63.48 24.20
N GLY A 2 -39.01 -63.32 24.66
CA GLY A 2 -40.14 -63.20 23.74
C GLY A 2 -40.17 -61.82 23.09
N SER A 3 -40.12 -61.76 21.77
CA SER A 3 -40.32 -60.54 20.98
C SER A 3 -41.79 -60.12 21.16
N LEU A 4 -41.98 -59.02 21.87
CA LEU A 4 -43.26 -58.31 21.91
C LEU A 4 -43.59 -57.79 20.52
N THR A 5 -44.34 -58.52 19.71
CA THR A 5 -44.84 -58.08 18.42
C THR A 5 -45.99 -57.09 18.64
N PHE A 6 -46.02 -56.00 17.89
CA PHE A 6 -47.05 -54.94 17.94
C PHE A 6 -48.49 -55.49 17.78
N SER A 7 -48.63 -56.67 17.18
CA SER A 7 -49.89 -57.39 17.01
C SER A 7 -50.49 -57.89 18.28
N SER A 8 -49.73 -58.13 19.34
CA SER A 8 -50.22 -58.77 20.62
C SER A 8 -50.71 -57.72 21.66
N LEU A 9 -50.53 -56.42 21.43
CA LEU A 9 -50.96 -55.33 22.31
C LEU A 9 -52.48 -55.13 22.24
N LYS A 10 -53.16 -54.92 23.43
CA LYS A 10 -54.57 -54.54 23.49
C LYS A 10 -54.79 -53.15 22.80
N LEU A 11 -55.94 -52.93 22.15
CA LEU A 11 -56.31 -51.74 21.40
C LEU A 11 -56.08 -50.48 22.21
N ARG A 12 -56.32 -50.44 23.51
CA ARG A 12 -56.10 -49.29 24.40
C ARG A 12 -54.66 -48.79 24.49
N HIS A 13 -53.68 -49.63 24.11
CA HIS A 13 -52.28 -49.27 24.08
C HIS A 13 -51.75 -48.97 22.66
N LYS A 14 -52.42 -49.56 21.64
CA LYS A 14 -52.06 -49.33 20.23
C LYS A 14 -52.37 -47.92 19.78
N LEU A 15 -53.53 -47.39 20.13
CA LEU A 15 -54.02 -46.10 19.72
C LEU A 15 -53.12 -44.97 20.24
N PRO A 16 -52.76 -44.86 21.52
CA PRO A 16 -51.80 -43.86 22.02
C PRO A 16 -50.41 -44.00 21.41
N ALA A 17 -49.91 -45.26 21.24
CA ALA A 17 -48.58 -45.45 20.64
C ALA A 17 -48.49 -44.99 19.19
N VAL A 18 -49.54 -45.20 18.40
CA VAL A 18 -49.58 -44.67 16.99
C VAL A 18 -49.64 -43.15 16.98
N ILE A 19 -50.48 -42.54 17.83
CA ILE A 19 -50.59 -41.10 17.92
C ILE A 19 -49.27 -40.45 18.34
N ILE A 20 -48.60 -41.00 19.36
CA ILE A 20 -47.28 -40.53 19.82
C ILE A 20 -46.21 -40.70 18.70
N GLY A 21 -46.22 -41.88 18.02
CA GLY A 21 -45.32 -42.12 16.90
C GLY A 21 -45.50 -41.12 15.73
N LEU A 22 -46.76 -40.85 15.37
CA LEU A 22 -47.08 -39.86 14.33
C LEU A 22 -46.68 -38.44 14.75
N ALA A 23 -46.96 -38.06 16.00
CA ALA A 23 -46.56 -36.74 16.52
C ALA A 23 -45.05 -36.59 16.56
N ALA A 24 -44.31 -37.61 17.05
CA ALA A 24 -42.85 -37.62 17.07
C ALA A 24 -42.27 -37.52 15.63
N PHE A 25 -42.84 -38.25 14.68
CA PHE A 25 -42.43 -38.23 13.29
C PHE A 25 -42.70 -36.85 12.63
N ALA A 26 -43.84 -36.23 12.90
CA ALA A 26 -44.13 -34.86 12.42
C ALA A 26 -43.17 -33.83 12.99
N VAL A 27 -42.82 -33.90 14.29
CA VAL A 27 -41.85 -33.02 14.93
C VAL A 27 -40.44 -33.22 14.32
N LEU A 28 -40.07 -34.46 14.05
CA LEU A 28 -38.78 -34.77 13.42
C LEU A 28 -38.66 -34.17 12.00
N ILE A 29 -39.72 -34.35 11.20
CA ILE A 29 -39.75 -33.76 9.84
C ILE A 29 -39.64 -32.22 9.89
N THR A 30 -40.47 -31.59 10.72
CA THR A 30 -40.44 -30.12 10.84
C THR A 30 -39.12 -29.60 11.38
N SER A 31 -38.49 -30.30 12.30
CA SER A 31 -37.14 -29.93 12.81
C SER A 31 -36.08 -30.07 11.76
N VAL A 32 -36.10 -31.15 10.97
CA VAL A 32 -35.14 -31.33 9.86
C VAL A 32 -35.32 -30.26 8.77
N LEU A 33 -36.54 -30.03 8.34
CA LEU A 33 -36.85 -28.98 7.35
C LEU A 33 -36.47 -27.59 7.84
N GLY A 34 -36.81 -27.31 9.13
CA GLY A 34 -36.42 -26.03 9.77
C GLY A 34 -34.91 -25.85 9.86
N PHE A 35 -34.17 -26.90 10.19
CA PHE A 35 -32.71 -26.89 10.28
C PHE A 35 -32.07 -26.59 8.91
N PHE A 36 -32.48 -27.29 7.86
CA PHE A 36 -31.95 -27.03 6.52
C PHE A 36 -32.34 -25.67 5.96
N GLY A 37 -33.58 -25.21 6.22
CA GLY A 37 -34.05 -23.90 5.85
C GLY A 37 -33.25 -22.77 6.55
N ALA A 38 -33.07 -22.90 7.87
CA ALA A 38 -32.29 -21.95 8.65
C ALA A 38 -30.81 -21.88 8.21
N ARG A 39 -30.20 -23.05 7.95
CA ARG A 39 -28.84 -23.15 7.46
C ARG A 39 -28.67 -22.49 6.10
N SER A 40 -29.56 -22.78 5.15
CA SER A 40 -29.51 -22.16 3.82
C SER A 40 -29.70 -20.64 3.89
N ALA A 41 -30.63 -20.15 4.72
CA ALA A 41 -30.83 -18.73 4.93
C ALA A 41 -29.59 -18.05 5.55
N LEU A 42 -28.92 -18.71 6.49
CA LEU A 42 -27.70 -18.20 7.10
C LEU A 42 -26.53 -18.17 6.09
N ASP A 43 -26.34 -19.24 5.32
CA ASP A 43 -25.29 -19.31 4.31
C ASP A 43 -25.45 -18.18 3.27
N HIS A 44 -26.68 -17.93 2.78
CA HIS A 44 -26.96 -16.81 1.87
C HIS A 44 -26.78 -15.44 2.53
N ALA A 45 -27.12 -15.28 3.80
CA ALA A 45 -26.91 -14.02 4.52
C ALA A 45 -25.41 -13.72 4.68
N ILE A 46 -24.61 -14.71 5.05
CA ILE A 46 -23.15 -14.58 5.18
C ILE A 46 -22.51 -14.25 3.83
N GLU A 47 -22.89 -14.98 2.77
CA GLU A 47 -22.37 -14.73 1.42
C GLU A 47 -22.63 -13.27 0.96
N LYS A 48 -23.86 -12.80 1.16
CA LYS A 48 -24.24 -11.43 0.84
C LYS A 48 -23.47 -10.40 1.67
N GLU A 49 -23.29 -10.65 2.96
CA GLU A 49 -22.53 -9.75 3.84
C GLU A 49 -21.05 -9.68 3.43
N LEU A 50 -20.44 -10.83 3.10
CA LEU A 50 -19.06 -10.88 2.62
C LEU A 50 -18.88 -10.14 1.29
N LEU A 51 -19.82 -10.26 0.36
CA LEU A 51 -19.80 -9.52 -0.91
C LEU A 51 -19.87 -8.01 -0.67
N VAL A 52 -20.75 -7.55 0.22
CA VAL A 52 -20.86 -6.12 0.56
C VAL A 52 -19.55 -5.62 1.19
N ILE A 53 -19.03 -6.34 2.19
CA ILE A 53 -17.77 -5.95 2.84
C ILE A 53 -16.61 -5.92 1.84
N SER A 54 -16.53 -6.91 0.94
CA SER A 54 -15.50 -6.96 -0.10
C SER A 54 -15.61 -5.78 -1.06
N SER A 55 -16.83 -5.44 -1.51
CA SER A 55 -17.09 -4.29 -2.37
C SER A 55 -16.72 -2.97 -1.68
N ASP A 56 -17.13 -2.78 -0.42
CA ASP A 56 -16.81 -1.57 0.34
C ASP A 56 -15.30 -1.40 0.53
N ARG A 57 -14.58 -2.51 0.76
CA ARG A 57 -13.11 -2.46 0.86
C ARG A 57 -12.43 -2.14 -0.46
N ALA A 58 -12.94 -2.69 -1.57
CA ALA A 58 -12.43 -2.38 -2.90
C ALA A 58 -12.63 -0.89 -3.23
N HIS A 59 -13.80 -0.33 -2.98
CA HIS A 59 -14.06 1.11 -3.16
C HIS A 59 -13.15 1.97 -2.27
N ALA A 60 -12.97 1.61 -0.99
CA ALA A 60 -12.10 2.37 -0.09
C ALA A 60 -10.63 2.40 -0.56
N VAL A 61 -10.14 1.31 -1.18
CA VAL A 61 -8.80 1.28 -1.78
C VAL A 61 -8.76 2.15 -3.04
N GLN A 62 -9.79 2.08 -3.88
CA GLN A 62 -9.89 2.91 -5.08
C GLN A 62 -9.90 4.39 -4.73
N ASP A 63 -10.77 4.82 -3.82
CA ASP A 63 -10.86 6.21 -3.35
C ASP A 63 -9.52 6.71 -2.78
N TYR A 64 -8.81 5.84 -2.06
CA TYR A 64 -7.49 6.16 -1.52
C TYR A 64 -6.44 6.37 -2.62
N LEU A 65 -6.43 5.51 -3.64
CA LEU A 65 -5.50 5.65 -4.77
C LEU A 65 -5.82 6.88 -5.63
N GLU A 66 -7.11 7.17 -5.87
CA GLU A 66 -7.56 8.39 -6.56
C GLU A 66 -7.15 9.65 -5.79
N ALA A 67 -7.30 9.65 -4.47
CA ALA A 67 -6.88 10.78 -3.65
C ALA A 67 -5.35 11.03 -3.69
N ILE A 68 -4.54 9.96 -3.74
CA ILE A 68 -3.08 10.10 -3.92
C ILE A 68 -2.76 10.62 -5.32
N ASP A 69 -3.44 10.13 -6.35
CA ASP A 69 -3.28 10.54 -7.73
C ASP A 69 -3.57 12.04 -7.91
N ASP A 70 -4.69 12.50 -7.40
CA ASP A 70 -5.06 13.92 -7.42
C ASP A 70 -4.07 14.79 -6.65
N GLU A 71 -3.61 14.31 -5.49
CA GLU A 71 -2.64 15.05 -4.68
C GLU A 71 -1.29 15.20 -5.39
N ILE A 72 -0.74 14.12 -5.97
CA ILE A 72 0.57 14.21 -6.63
C ILE A 72 0.51 15.08 -7.89
N LYS A 73 -0.60 15.05 -8.64
CA LYS A 73 -0.85 15.95 -9.77
C LYS A 73 -0.89 17.41 -9.33
N PHE A 74 -1.57 17.70 -8.23
CA PHE A 74 -1.61 19.03 -7.64
C PHE A 74 -0.21 19.48 -7.18
N LEU A 75 0.53 18.62 -6.48
CA LEU A 75 1.89 18.92 -6.04
C LEU A 75 2.84 19.19 -7.21
N ALA A 76 2.71 18.47 -8.33
CA ALA A 76 3.55 18.64 -9.51
C ALA A 76 3.37 20.02 -10.19
N THR A 77 2.29 20.74 -9.91
CA THR A 77 2.02 22.11 -10.40
C THR A 77 2.35 23.19 -9.37
N ASN A 78 2.82 22.80 -8.18
CA ASN A 78 3.12 23.74 -7.11
C ASN A 78 4.49 24.40 -7.32
N ASP A 79 4.55 25.72 -7.30
CA ASP A 79 5.77 26.50 -7.52
C ASP A 79 6.91 26.08 -6.57
N MET A 80 6.61 25.80 -5.31
CA MET A 80 7.61 25.35 -4.34
C MET A 80 8.24 24.00 -4.73
N ILE A 81 7.46 23.07 -5.30
CA ILE A 81 7.99 21.79 -5.80
C ILE A 81 8.86 22.00 -7.03
N ILE A 82 8.44 22.85 -7.95
CA ILE A 82 9.21 23.20 -9.16
C ILE A 82 10.54 23.84 -8.77
N GLU A 83 10.51 24.80 -7.83
CA GLU A 83 11.71 25.43 -7.27
C GLU A 83 12.60 24.43 -6.55
N ALA A 84 12.04 23.49 -5.77
CA ALA A 84 12.80 22.46 -5.09
C ALA A 84 13.52 21.53 -6.08
N VAL A 85 12.84 21.04 -7.13
CA VAL A 85 13.45 20.21 -8.17
C VAL A 85 14.60 20.94 -8.85
N THR A 86 14.39 22.21 -9.19
CA THR A 86 15.42 23.07 -9.81
C THR A 86 16.61 23.26 -8.87
N SER A 87 16.36 23.64 -7.61
CA SER A 87 17.40 23.89 -6.61
C SER A 87 18.21 22.63 -6.30
N PHE A 88 17.55 21.47 -6.14
CA PHE A 88 18.27 20.20 -5.95
C PHE A 88 19.07 19.79 -7.20
N THR A 89 18.59 20.07 -8.42
CA THR A 89 19.33 19.82 -9.66
C THR A 89 20.58 20.71 -9.75
N ASP A 90 20.47 21.98 -9.38
CA ASP A 90 21.60 22.92 -9.33
C ASP A 90 22.61 22.49 -8.25
N GLY A 91 22.14 22.17 -7.05
CA GLY A 91 22.98 21.64 -5.98
C GLY A 91 23.69 20.34 -6.36
N TRP A 92 22.99 19.42 -7.02
CA TRP A 92 23.57 18.19 -7.57
C TRP A 92 24.68 18.49 -8.59
N THR A 93 24.43 19.43 -9.49
CA THR A 93 25.40 19.84 -10.53
C THR A 93 26.62 20.50 -9.91
N ALA A 94 26.44 21.34 -8.90
CA ALA A 94 27.50 22.03 -8.18
C ALA A 94 28.46 21.09 -7.42
N LEU A 95 28.03 19.89 -7.04
CA LEU A 95 28.88 18.88 -6.44
C LEU A 95 29.95 18.33 -7.39
N GLY A 96 29.83 18.57 -8.71
CA GLY A 96 30.80 18.15 -9.72
C GLY A 96 30.74 16.64 -10.00
N SER A 97 31.85 15.93 -9.80
CA SER A 97 31.92 14.47 -9.99
C SER A 97 31.77 13.73 -8.66
N GLY A 98 31.17 12.52 -8.70
CA GLY A 98 31.05 11.67 -7.53
C GLY A 98 29.89 12.00 -6.59
N GLN A 99 28.84 12.63 -7.11
CA GLN A 99 27.65 13.02 -6.33
C GLN A 99 27.10 11.88 -5.47
N LYS A 100 26.94 10.66 -6.03
CA LYS A 100 26.49 9.48 -5.28
C LYS A 100 27.35 9.25 -4.02
N SER A 101 28.66 9.21 -4.18
CA SER A 101 29.56 8.90 -3.06
C SER A 101 29.57 10.02 -2.02
N GLN A 102 29.52 11.29 -2.44
CA GLN A 102 29.47 12.44 -1.55
C GLN A 102 28.15 12.46 -0.74
N LEU A 103 27.00 12.40 -1.43
CA LEU A 103 25.70 12.48 -0.79
C LEU A 103 25.39 11.26 0.07
N GLN A 104 25.73 10.06 -0.39
CA GLN A 104 25.57 8.86 0.46
C GLN A 104 26.50 8.87 1.66
N ASN A 105 27.70 9.45 1.55
CA ASN A 105 28.55 9.65 2.72
C ASN A 105 27.91 10.60 3.72
N LEU A 106 27.48 11.78 3.28
CA LEU A 106 26.91 12.83 4.15
C LEU A 106 25.58 12.41 4.80
N TYR A 107 24.63 11.92 4.00
CA TYR A 107 23.25 11.70 4.42
C TYR A 107 22.93 10.26 4.85
N ILE A 108 23.82 9.29 4.56
CA ILE A 108 23.65 7.90 4.97
C ILE A 108 24.71 7.46 5.97
N LYS A 109 26.02 7.51 5.60
CA LYS A 109 27.11 6.93 6.41
C LYS A 109 27.49 7.80 7.58
N ALA A 110 27.71 9.09 7.35
CA ALA A 110 28.07 10.08 8.37
C ALA A 110 26.85 10.73 9.06
N ASN A 111 25.64 10.31 8.71
CA ASN A 111 24.43 10.80 9.34
C ASN A 111 24.39 10.40 10.82
N PRO A 112 24.24 11.36 11.76
CA PRO A 112 24.27 11.06 13.19
C PRO A 112 23.05 10.25 13.68
N ASN A 113 21.99 10.17 12.86
CA ASN A 113 20.80 9.43 13.19
C ASN A 113 20.90 7.97 12.77
N THR A 114 20.28 7.08 13.53
CA THR A 114 20.30 5.63 13.26
C THR A 114 19.57 5.27 11.97
N ALA A 115 19.81 4.05 11.48
CA ALA A 115 19.03 3.48 10.39
C ALA A 115 17.51 3.56 10.70
N GLY A 116 16.72 4.00 9.73
CA GLY A 116 15.28 4.24 9.92
C GLY A 116 14.92 5.61 10.52
N SER A 117 15.91 6.44 10.86
CA SER A 117 15.71 7.81 11.35
C SER A 117 16.56 8.86 10.61
N LYS A 118 17.14 8.49 9.47
CA LYS A 118 18.04 9.36 8.70
C LYS A 118 17.37 10.64 8.20
N GLN A 119 16.07 10.60 7.99
CA GLN A 119 15.24 11.77 7.64
C GLN A 119 15.24 12.89 8.70
N ARG A 120 15.79 12.65 9.89
CA ARG A 120 15.94 13.68 10.92
C ARG A 120 17.10 14.64 10.66
N LEU A 121 18.04 14.29 9.79
CA LEU A 121 19.12 15.19 9.38
C LEU A 121 18.59 16.22 8.39
N THR A 122 18.36 17.43 8.86
CA THR A 122 17.82 18.52 8.03
C THR A 122 18.86 19.06 7.06
N GLN A 123 20.13 19.19 7.49
CA GLN A 123 21.22 19.75 6.69
C GLN A 123 22.54 19.09 7.09
N ALA A 124 23.34 18.64 6.11
CA ALA A 124 24.69 18.19 6.39
C ALA A 124 25.64 19.42 6.54
N PRO A 125 26.65 19.33 7.45
CA PRO A 125 27.51 20.47 7.78
C PRO A 125 28.70 20.58 6.84
N ASP A 126 28.50 20.42 5.51
CA ASP A 126 29.55 20.44 4.49
C ASP A 126 29.64 21.78 3.72
N GLY A 127 28.70 22.69 3.96
CA GLY A 127 28.66 24.00 3.31
C GLY A 127 28.40 23.96 1.81
N SER A 128 27.96 22.83 1.26
CA SER A 128 27.60 22.72 -0.14
C SER A 128 26.25 23.35 -0.45
N LEU A 129 26.12 23.88 -1.68
CA LEU A 129 24.84 24.38 -2.19
C LEU A 129 23.72 23.34 -2.09
N TYR A 130 24.06 22.06 -2.30
CA TYR A 130 23.10 20.95 -2.14
C TYR A 130 22.57 20.88 -0.70
N SER A 131 23.45 20.95 0.29
CA SER A 131 23.05 20.86 1.70
C SER A 131 22.28 22.10 2.17
N ASP A 132 22.54 23.27 1.60
CA ASP A 132 21.77 24.49 1.86
C ASP A 132 20.33 24.32 1.33
N HIS A 133 20.17 23.86 0.10
CA HIS A 133 18.84 23.54 -0.45
C HIS A 133 18.14 22.42 0.34
N HIS A 134 18.89 21.39 0.75
CA HIS A 134 18.33 20.33 1.60
C HIS A 134 17.81 20.90 2.92
N GLY A 135 18.56 21.80 3.56
CA GLY A 135 18.15 22.48 4.79
C GLY A 135 16.86 23.28 4.62
N HIS A 136 16.68 23.88 3.45
CA HIS A 136 15.51 24.70 3.13
C HIS A 136 14.25 23.88 2.86
N TYR A 137 14.32 22.85 1.99
CA TYR A 137 13.14 22.14 1.52
C TYR A 137 12.82 20.87 2.33
N HIS A 138 13.81 20.23 2.94
CA HIS A 138 13.62 18.94 3.64
C HIS A 138 12.60 18.96 4.77
N PRO A 139 12.48 20.01 5.62
CA PRO A 139 11.46 20.06 6.65
C PRO A 139 10.04 19.89 6.11
N TRP A 140 9.75 20.54 4.99
CA TRP A 140 8.44 20.46 4.36
C TRP A 140 8.16 19.07 3.75
N PHE A 141 9.12 18.48 3.01
CA PHE A 141 8.97 17.15 2.45
C PHE A 141 8.83 16.07 3.53
N ARG A 142 9.52 16.23 4.64
CA ARG A 142 9.37 15.33 5.78
C ARG A 142 7.98 15.45 6.41
N GLU A 143 7.47 16.66 6.58
CA GLU A 143 6.12 16.87 7.11
C GLU A 143 5.06 16.29 6.17
N LEU A 144 5.22 16.46 4.87
CA LEU A 144 4.36 15.82 3.86
C LEU A 144 4.36 14.29 4.02
N GLN A 145 5.54 13.67 4.08
CA GLN A 145 5.69 12.24 4.27
C GLN A 145 5.01 11.75 5.57
N GLU A 146 5.27 12.42 6.68
CA GLU A 146 4.73 12.04 8.01
C GLU A 146 3.20 12.21 8.06
N THR A 147 2.67 13.32 7.54
CA THR A 147 1.24 13.64 7.55
C THR A 147 0.45 12.70 6.65
N ARG A 148 0.96 12.43 5.46
CA ARG A 148 0.31 11.55 4.48
C ARG A 148 0.64 10.07 4.68
N LYS A 149 1.59 9.76 5.57
CA LYS A 149 2.09 8.41 5.84
C LYS A 149 2.70 7.74 4.60
N TYR A 150 3.28 8.54 3.71
CA TYR A 150 4.02 8.00 2.58
C TYR A 150 5.29 7.30 3.07
N TYR A 151 5.64 6.21 2.39
CA TYR A 151 6.87 5.47 2.72
C TYR A 151 8.13 6.28 2.42
N ASP A 152 8.13 7.02 1.32
CA ASP A 152 9.16 7.99 0.93
C ASP A 152 8.59 9.05 -0.03
N VAL A 153 9.32 10.14 -0.24
CA VAL A 153 9.08 11.14 -1.28
C VAL A 153 10.38 11.32 -2.04
N PHE A 154 10.31 11.21 -3.36
CA PHE A 154 11.45 11.25 -4.26
C PHE A 154 11.37 12.41 -5.24
N LEU A 155 12.51 13.05 -5.55
CA LEU A 155 12.66 13.97 -6.67
C LEU A 155 13.74 13.44 -7.60
N PHE A 156 13.47 13.53 -8.90
CA PHE A 156 14.38 13.12 -9.97
C PHE A 156 14.71 14.30 -10.88
N ASP A 157 15.92 14.32 -11.41
CA ASP A 157 16.22 15.15 -12.56
C ASP A 157 15.83 14.46 -13.88
N THR A 158 15.88 15.21 -14.97
CA THR A 158 15.55 14.72 -16.32
C THR A 158 16.52 13.65 -16.85
N ARG A 159 17.62 13.38 -16.15
CA ARG A 159 18.62 12.35 -16.49
C ARG A 159 18.43 11.06 -15.72
N GLY A 160 17.43 11.01 -14.81
CA GLY A 160 17.12 9.87 -13.95
C GLY A 160 17.95 9.79 -12.68
N ASN A 161 18.65 10.84 -12.31
CA ASN A 161 19.29 10.87 -11.02
C ASN A 161 18.26 11.12 -9.94
N LEU A 162 18.28 10.29 -8.89
CA LEU A 162 17.51 10.50 -7.68
C LEU A 162 18.18 11.61 -6.87
N ILE A 163 17.79 12.85 -7.13
CA ILE A 163 18.40 14.04 -6.56
C ILE A 163 17.96 14.31 -5.12
N TYR A 164 16.81 13.76 -4.70
CA TYR A 164 16.31 13.89 -3.34
C TYR A 164 15.46 12.68 -2.94
N SER A 165 15.55 12.27 -1.68
CA SER A 165 14.66 11.33 -0.99
C SER A 165 14.50 11.77 0.46
N VAL A 166 13.35 11.57 1.08
CA VAL A 166 13.18 11.84 2.52
C VAL A 166 13.92 10.80 3.35
N SER A 167 13.74 9.51 3.05
CA SER A 167 14.19 8.39 3.89
C SER A 167 15.68 8.04 3.78
N LYS A 168 16.37 8.48 2.70
CA LYS A 168 17.81 8.26 2.49
C LYS A 168 18.23 6.78 2.55
N LYS A 169 17.62 5.96 1.67
CA LYS A 169 17.96 4.52 1.54
C LYS A 169 19.10 4.30 0.54
N ALA A 170 19.38 3.03 0.19
CA ALA A 170 20.47 2.65 -0.70
C ALA A 170 20.36 3.22 -2.13
N ASP A 171 19.13 3.48 -2.57
CA ASP A 171 18.79 4.13 -3.85
C ASP A 171 19.12 5.63 -3.89
N TYR A 172 19.21 6.28 -2.75
CA TYR A 172 19.49 7.71 -2.67
C TYR A 172 20.76 8.09 -3.41
N ALA A 173 20.68 9.15 -4.22
CA ALA A 173 21.74 9.65 -5.06
C ALA A 173 22.24 8.66 -6.13
N THR A 174 21.41 7.69 -6.54
CA THR A 174 21.71 6.80 -7.67
C THR A 174 20.98 7.24 -8.94
N ASN A 175 21.34 6.66 -10.08
CA ASN A 175 20.63 6.89 -11.34
C ASN A 175 19.62 5.76 -11.56
N LEU A 176 18.33 6.08 -11.63
CA LEU A 176 17.24 5.12 -11.78
C LEU A 176 16.90 4.80 -13.26
N ALA A 177 17.43 5.61 -14.21
CA ALA A 177 17.25 5.30 -15.62
C ALA A 177 18.13 4.14 -16.10
N ARG A 178 19.34 3.99 -15.53
CA ARG A 178 20.38 3.06 -16.02
C ARG A 178 21.38 2.58 -14.95
N GLY A 179 21.15 2.88 -13.67
CA GLY A 179 22.00 2.47 -12.56
C GLY A 179 21.63 1.10 -12.00
N GLU A 180 22.19 0.78 -10.85
CA GLU A 180 21.97 -0.52 -10.16
C GLU A 180 20.50 -0.82 -9.82
N TRP A 181 19.66 0.21 -9.68
CA TRP A 181 18.23 0.08 -9.39
C TRP A 181 17.32 0.35 -10.60
N ALA A 182 17.87 0.42 -11.81
CA ALA A 182 17.09 0.70 -13.02
C ALA A 182 15.97 -0.30 -13.28
N GLU A 183 16.19 -1.58 -12.93
CA GLU A 183 15.18 -2.64 -13.13
C GLU A 183 14.24 -2.80 -11.91
N SER A 184 14.39 -1.99 -10.87
CA SER A 184 13.44 -1.93 -9.75
C SER A 184 12.11 -1.28 -10.17
N GLY A 185 11.06 -1.45 -9.34
CA GLY A 185 9.77 -0.76 -9.54
C GLY A 185 9.95 0.76 -9.67
N LEU A 186 10.79 1.37 -8.81
CA LEU A 186 11.09 2.81 -8.87
C LEU A 186 11.78 3.20 -10.19
N GLY A 187 12.69 2.37 -10.72
CA GLY A 187 13.36 2.64 -12.00
C GLY A 187 12.42 2.52 -13.20
N ARG A 188 11.53 1.52 -13.19
CA ARG A 188 10.49 1.39 -14.23
C ARG A 188 9.51 2.55 -14.18
N MET A 189 9.03 2.91 -12.99
CA MET A 189 8.13 4.05 -12.78
C MET A 189 8.77 5.35 -13.27
N TYR A 190 10.05 5.63 -12.94
CA TYR A 190 10.76 6.81 -13.45
C TYR A 190 10.76 6.86 -14.99
N ARG A 191 11.13 5.75 -15.66
CA ARG A 191 11.18 5.73 -17.14
C ARG A 191 9.81 5.94 -17.76
N ALA A 192 8.76 5.36 -17.18
CA ALA A 192 7.40 5.54 -17.65
C ALA A 192 6.93 6.99 -17.46
N ALA A 193 7.14 7.58 -16.28
CA ALA A 193 6.80 8.98 -16.02
C ALA A 193 7.59 9.95 -16.89
N ALA A 194 8.90 9.70 -17.13
CA ALA A 194 9.73 10.52 -18.01
C ALA A 194 9.31 10.48 -19.49
N ALA A 195 8.58 9.45 -19.90
CA ALA A 195 8.02 9.31 -21.25
C ALA A 195 6.56 9.78 -21.35
N GLY A 196 5.92 10.06 -20.21
CA GLY A 196 4.51 10.49 -20.12
C GLY A 196 4.32 11.99 -20.38
N ASP A 197 3.07 12.36 -20.58
CA ASP A 197 2.67 13.75 -20.83
C ASP A 197 2.54 14.54 -19.52
N LYS A 198 2.50 15.88 -19.66
CA LYS A 198 2.30 16.79 -18.54
C LYS A 198 0.97 16.49 -17.83
N GLY A 199 1.07 16.31 -16.50
CA GLY A 199 -0.10 16.04 -15.66
C GLY A 199 -0.62 14.60 -15.70
N GLU A 200 0.06 13.72 -16.45
CA GLU A 200 -0.22 12.29 -16.45
C GLU A 200 0.56 11.60 -15.32
N SER A 201 -0.16 10.85 -14.50
CA SER A 201 0.45 10.04 -13.45
C SER A 201 0.77 8.65 -13.95
N THR A 202 1.87 8.09 -13.45
CA THR A 202 2.29 6.72 -13.70
C THR A 202 2.29 5.95 -12.38
N PHE A 203 1.70 4.76 -12.39
CA PHE A 203 1.64 3.86 -11.22
C PHE A 203 2.41 2.57 -11.51
N GLU A 204 3.20 2.15 -10.54
CA GLU A 204 3.89 0.85 -10.51
C GLU A 204 3.39 0.07 -9.28
N ASP A 205 2.84 -1.12 -9.50
CA ASP A 205 2.20 -1.93 -8.46
C ASP A 205 3.21 -2.52 -7.47
N PHE A 206 2.71 -3.09 -6.37
CA PHE A 206 3.51 -3.66 -5.31
C PHE A 206 4.44 -4.78 -5.80
N ALA A 207 5.72 -4.60 -5.55
CA ALA A 207 6.75 -5.59 -5.80
C ALA A 207 7.85 -5.51 -4.73
N PRO A 208 8.65 -6.57 -4.51
CA PRO A 208 9.82 -6.51 -3.63
C PRO A 208 10.75 -5.38 -4.06
N TYR A 209 11.20 -4.56 -3.12
CA TYR A 209 12.05 -3.40 -3.37
C TYR A 209 13.38 -3.51 -2.60
N GLY A 210 14.46 -3.81 -3.31
CA GLY A 210 15.78 -4.07 -2.73
C GLY A 210 16.29 -2.98 -1.78
N PRO A 211 16.21 -1.66 -2.11
CA PRO A 211 16.61 -0.60 -1.18
C PRO A 211 15.86 -0.59 0.15
N SER A 212 14.75 -1.29 0.23
CA SER A 212 13.90 -1.44 1.43
C SER A 212 13.99 -2.85 2.05
N ALA A 213 15.11 -3.57 1.83
CA ALA A 213 15.29 -4.96 2.26
C ALA A 213 14.16 -5.87 1.77
N ASP A 214 13.81 -5.73 0.49
CA ASP A 214 12.78 -6.48 -0.23
C ASP A 214 11.35 -6.34 0.34
N ALA A 215 11.11 -5.35 1.19
CA ALA A 215 9.74 -5.02 1.58
C ALA A 215 8.92 -4.61 0.34
N PRO A 216 7.67 -5.08 0.21
CA PRO A 216 6.80 -4.68 -0.90
C PRO A 216 6.62 -3.16 -0.94
N ALA A 217 6.81 -2.57 -2.11
CA ALA A 217 6.60 -1.15 -2.37
C ALA A 217 5.88 -0.93 -3.70
N SER A 218 4.97 0.02 -3.74
CA SER A 218 4.35 0.55 -4.95
C SER A 218 4.78 2.00 -5.13
N PHE A 219 4.73 2.51 -6.34
CA PHE A 219 5.19 3.85 -6.67
C PHE A 219 4.18 4.57 -7.55
N ILE A 220 4.03 5.86 -7.33
CA ILE A 220 3.30 6.76 -8.21
C ILE A 220 4.16 7.99 -8.51
N ALA A 221 4.16 8.45 -9.73
CA ALA A 221 4.91 9.64 -10.15
C ALA A 221 4.16 10.46 -11.18
N VAL A 222 4.48 11.76 -11.19
CA VAL A 222 4.02 12.73 -12.18
C VAL A 222 5.23 13.57 -12.62
N PRO A 223 5.38 13.84 -13.93
CA PRO A 223 6.38 14.79 -14.40
C PRO A 223 6.10 16.20 -13.88
N VAL A 224 7.16 16.89 -13.45
CA VAL A 224 7.12 18.30 -13.01
C VAL A 224 7.66 19.17 -14.16
N PHE A 225 6.93 20.25 -14.54
CA PHE A 225 7.25 21.11 -15.67
C PHE A 225 7.21 22.60 -15.30
#